data_bef1bfd716bedb1c72ea8f66e24a1e76
#
_entry.id   bef1bfd716bedb1c72ea8f66e24a1e76
#
_cell.length_a   1.000
_cell.length_b   1.000
_cell.length_c   1.000
_cell.angle_alpha   90.00
_cell.angle_beta   90.00
_cell.angle_gamma   90.00
#
_symmetry.space_group_name_H-M   'P 1'
#
loop_
_entity.id
_entity.type
_entity.pdbx_description
1 polymer ?
#
loop_
_entity_poly.entity_id
_entity_poly.type
_entity_poly.pdbx_seq_one_letter_code
_entity_poly.pdbx_strand_id
1 'polypeptide(L)'
;MSNISIFQQQNSVATNREVSELSKSLADSGGNGGTTRRITMSKGVFRRIVNGKEAGKVKDGFLNVIIINALPKVSRQFYATAFDPDAAPTLPDCWSNLGDVPDPKATNAQSASCATCPQNIDGSGTNGKGRACRFNRRIAVVLENDMSGDIYQFNIPAKSLFGKGVGNTHPFESYTKFLPANGESIDRIVTQIAFDENETADVLKFTPVRHLTDEEIDVVEAAQSTQECKRVIQLTVAQQDGVAKLPPAAAKQPVEVEEEVDEPVVKRAKKAEVPAAAPKAKLADVVSAWSDN
;
A
#
# COMPACT_ATOMS: atom_id res chain seq x y z
N MET A 1 -1.69 -26.26 42.28
CA MET A 1 -0.43 -25.56 41.99
C MET A 1 -0.75 -24.22 41.34
N SER A 2 -0.57 -23.14 42.10
CA SER A 2 -0.92 -21.78 41.58
C SER A 2 0.16 -21.32 40.62
N ASN A 3 -0.17 -21.17 39.36
CA ASN A 3 0.68 -20.51 38.36
C ASN A 3 0.78 -19.02 38.75
N ILE A 4 1.80 -18.66 39.51
CA ILE A 4 2.15 -17.27 39.76
C ILE A 4 2.76 -16.73 38.49
N SER A 5 1.96 -15.94 37.74
CA SER A 5 2.46 -15.25 36.57
C SER A 5 3.54 -14.25 36.99
N ILE A 6 4.73 -14.31 36.39
CA ILE A 6 5.81 -13.35 36.58
C ILE A 6 5.37 -11.92 36.27
N PHE A 7 4.28 -11.74 35.51
CA PHE A 7 3.70 -10.45 35.17
C PHE A 7 2.89 -9.80 36.29
N GLN A 8 2.64 -10.51 37.42
CA GLN A 8 1.92 -9.97 38.57
C GLN A 8 2.85 -9.42 39.67
N GLN A 9 4.17 -9.54 39.50
CA GLN A 9 5.13 -8.96 40.45
C GLN A 9 5.34 -7.47 40.13
N GLN A 10 4.50 -6.61 40.69
CA GLN A 10 4.50 -5.16 40.42
C GLN A 10 5.66 -4.38 41.13
N ASN A 11 6.53 -5.02 41.87
CA ASN A 11 7.55 -4.33 42.69
C ASN A 11 9.00 -4.82 42.51
N SER A 12 9.34 -5.44 41.38
CA SER A 12 10.75 -5.73 41.12
C SER A 12 11.43 -4.55 40.40
N VAL A 13 12.70 -4.32 40.69
CA VAL A 13 13.53 -3.29 40.02
C VAL A 13 13.54 -3.45 38.51
N ALA A 14 13.21 -4.64 38.01
CA ALA A 14 13.09 -4.93 36.58
C ALA A 14 11.81 -4.40 35.93
N THR A 15 10.72 -4.20 36.70
CA THR A 15 9.42 -3.74 36.15
C THR A 15 9.32 -2.22 36.00
N ASN A 16 10.23 -1.45 36.65
CA ASN A 16 10.28 0.00 36.50
C ASN A 16 11.26 0.49 35.44
N ARG A 17 11.85 -0.41 34.66
CA ARG A 17 12.71 -0.03 33.51
C ARG A 17 11.87 0.01 32.22
N GLU A 18 12.11 1.02 31.44
CA GLU A 18 11.57 1.06 30.08
C GLU A 18 11.93 -0.23 29.32
N VAL A 19 11.02 -0.69 28.47
CA VAL A 19 11.26 -1.85 27.59
C VAL A 19 12.53 -1.60 26.79
N SER A 20 13.50 -2.53 26.90
CA SER A 20 14.79 -2.37 26.24
C SER A 20 14.65 -2.27 24.72
N GLU A 21 15.56 -1.54 24.07
CA GLU A 21 15.60 -1.43 22.60
C GLU A 21 15.72 -2.81 21.94
N LEU A 22 16.40 -3.77 22.59
CA LEU A 22 16.46 -5.16 22.10
C LEU A 22 15.08 -5.81 22.13
N SER A 23 14.29 -5.64 23.20
CA SER A 23 12.94 -6.20 23.28
C SER A 23 12.00 -5.56 22.27
N LYS A 24 12.09 -4.24 22.08
CA LYS A 24 11.35 -3.51 21.04
C LYS A 24 11.73 -4.01 19.66
N SER A 25 13.04 -4.16 19.38
CA SER A 25 13.56 -4.66 18.09
C SER A 25 13.15 -6.10 17.83
N LEU A 26 13.17 -6.98 18.85
CA LEU A 26 12.72 -8.36 18.71
C LEU A 26 11.21 -8.48 18.51
N ALA A 27 10.43 -7.66 19.18
CA ALA A 27 8.99 -7.58 18.95
C ALA A 27 8.67 -7.10 17.52
N ASP A 28 9.44 -6.16 17.00
CA ASP A 28 9.35 -5.67 15.62
C ASP A 28 9.87 -6.70 14.58
N SER A 29 10.90 -7.47 14.92
CA SER A 29 11.50 -8.46 14.01
C SER A 29 10.81 -9.82 14.05
N GLY A 30 10.12 -10.15 15.14
CA GLY A 30 9.53 -11.47 15.44
C GLY A 30 8.28 -11.83 14.67
N GLY A 31 7.93 -11.10 13.66
CA GLY A 31 6.83 -11.47 12.81
C GLY A 31 6.41 -10.32 11.90
N ASN A 32 5.84 -10.65 10.80
CA ASN A 32 5.02 -9.84 9.90
C ASN A 32 3.87 -9.06 10.63
N GLY A 33 4.00 -8.78 11.93
CA GLY A 33 2.94 -8.51 12.88
C GLY A 33 3.04 -7.21 13.68
N GLY A 34 3.86 -6.24 13.32
CA GLY A 34 3.65 -4.88 13.85
C GLY A 34 2.25 -4.40 13.48
N THR A 35 1.55 -3.78 14.42
CA THR A 35 0.22 -3.20 14.14
C THR A 35 0.31 -2.31 12.92
N THR A 36 -0.34 -2.70 11.83
CA THR A 36 -0.36 -1.89 10.61
C THR A 36 -1.48 -0.87 10.74
N ARG A 37 -1.11 0.38 10.95
CA ARG A 37 -2.05 1.50 10.98
C ARG A 37 -1.90 2.31 9.71
N ARG A 38 -3.00 2.57 9.04
CA ARG A 38 -3.01 3.42 7.87
C ARG A 38 -4.29 4.25 7.77
N ILE A 39 -4.18 5.36 7.08
CA ILE A 39 -5.32 6.17 6.68
C ILE A 39 -5.53 5.95 5.18
N THR A 40 -6.74 5.59 4.80
CA THR A 40 -7.17 5.47 3.42
C THR A 40 -8.21 6.54 3.11
N MET A 41 -8.39 6.84 1.84
CA MET A 41 -9.39 7.80 1.39
C MET A 41 -10.16 7.24 0.21
N SER A 42 -11.45 7.52 0.18
CA SER A 42 -12.32 7.17 -0.94
C SER A 42 -13.60 7.98 -0.86
N LYS A 43 -14.00 8.57 -1.98
CA LYS A 43 -15.27 9.31 -2.11
C LYS A 43 -15.44 10.40 -1.05
N GLY A 44 -14.40 11.20 -0.83
CA GLY A 44 -14.41 12.30 0.13
C GLY A 44 -14.41 11.88 1.61
N VAL A 45 -14.06 10.63 1.92
CA VAL A 45 -14.06 10.10 3.29
C VAL A 45 -12.68 9.56 3.64
N PHE A 46 -12.13 9.98 4.78
CA PHE A 46 -10.95 9.37 5.38
C PHE A 46 -11.35 8.20 6.29
N ARG A 47 -10.62 7.08 6.18
CA ARG A 47 -10.84 5.88 7.01
C ARG A 47 -9.55 5.49 7.72
N ARG A 48 -9.65 5.23 9.02
CA ARG A 48 -8.57 4.63 9.80
C ARG A 48 -8.67 3.11 9.67
N ILE A 49 -7.60 2.49 9.20
CA ILE A 49 -7.49 1.03 9.08
C ILE A 49 -6.43 0.57 10.06
N VAL A 50 -6.77 -0.33 10.94
CA VAL A 50 -5.87 -0.95 11.91
C VAL A 50 -5.90 -2.46 11.70
N ASN A 51 -4.77 -3.08 11.39
CA ASN A 51 -4.65 -4.51 11.11
C ASN A 51 -5.66 -5.00 10.05
N GLY A 52 -5.85 -4.19 9.00
CA GLY A 52 -6.76 -4.51 7.89
C GLY A 52 -8.25 -4.28 8.16
N LYS A 53 -8.63 -3.82 9.36
CA LYS A 53 -10.02 -3.54 9.74
C LYS A 53 -10.25 -2.03 9.86
N GLU A 54 -11.43 -1.56 9.41
CA GLU A 54 -11.82 -0.17 9.61
C GLU A 54 -12.07 0.09 11.10
N ALA A 55 -11.23 0.95 11.70
CA ALA A 55 -11.33 1.35 13.10
C ALA A 55 -12.11 2.66 13.28
N GLY A 56 -12.35 3.40 12.21
CA GLY A 56 -13.12 4.64 12.23
C GLY A 56 -13.04 5.39 10.91
N LYS A 57 -13.94 6.35 10.75
CA LYS A 57 -14.00 7.21 9.55
C LYS A 57 -14.34 8.65 9.91
N VAL A 58 -13.78 9.58 9.14
CA VAL A 58 -14.03 11.01 9.22
C VAL A 58 -14.76 11.44 7.94
N LYS A 59 -15.95 12.01 8.09
CA LYS A 59 -16.81 12.43 6.98
C LYS A 59 -16.80 13.94 6.74
N ASP A 60 -16.09 14.70 7.57
CA ASP A 60 -16.08 16.16 7.53
C ASP A 60 -15.28 16.73 6.36
N GLY A 61 -14.77 15.86 5.47
CA GLY A 61 -14.00 16.27 4.30
C GLY A 61 -12.56 16.68 4.60
N PHE A 62 -12.14 16.71 5.85
CA PHE A 62 -10.77 17.03 6.26
C PHE A 62 -10.29 16.19 7.44
N LEU A 63 -8.99 16.14 7.63
CA LEU A 63 -8.31 15.44 8.70
C LEU A 63 -7.12 16.28 9.19
N ASN A 64 -7.05 16.54 10.49
CA ASN A 64 -5.92 17.22 11.10
C ASN A 64 -4.87 16.21 11.57
N VAL A 65 -3.63 16.38 11.13
CA VAL A 65 -2.51 15.48 11.41
C VAL A 65 -1.23 16.25 11.68
N ILE A 66 -0.28 15.61 12.34
CA ILE A 66 1.12 16.01 12.37
C ILE A 66 1.90 15.08 11.45
N ILE A 67 2.64 15.64 10.48
CA ILE A 67 3.46 14.87 9.54
C ILE A 67 4.82 14.69 10.17
N ILE A 68 5.12 13.44 10.58
CA ILE A 68 6.31 13.14 11.37
C ILE A 68 7.45 12.54 10.55
N ASN A 69 7.17 11.96 9.39
CA ASN A 69 8.20 11.43 8.48
C ASN A 69 7.68 11.31 7.05
N ALA A 70 8.59 11.42 6.08
CA ALA A 70 8.34 11.16 4.67
C ALA A 70 9.64 10.77 3.98
N LEU A 71 9.56 10.03 2.86
CA LEU A 71 10.74 9.83 2.02
C LEU A 71 11.17 11.16 1.39
N PRO A 72 12.48 11.40 1.18
CA PRO A 72 12.98 12.68 0.65
C PRO A 72 12.54 12.95 -0.81
N LYS A 73 12.25 11.88 -1.56
CA LYS A 73 11.80 11.96 -2.95
C LYS A 73 10.45 11.29 -3.14
N VAL A 74 9.78 11.63 -4.24
CA VAL A 74 8.50 11.05 -4.64
C VAL A 74 8.72 9.59 -5.08
N SER A 75 7.92 8.68 -4.52
CA SER A 75 7.93 7.27 -4.87
C SER A 75 7.20 7.03 -6.20
N ARG A 76 7.45 5.88 -6.80
CA ARG A 76 6.80 5.42 -8.03
C ARG A 76 6.29 4.01 -7.90
N GLN A 77 5.21 3.71 -8.59
CA GLN A 77 4.66 2.35 -8.65
C GLN A 77 3.97 2.09 -9.98
N PHE A 78 4.15 0.89 -10.49
CA PHE A 78 3.58 0.41 -11.74
C PHE A 78 2.88 -0.92 -11.50
N TYR A 79 1.66 -1.05 -12.04
CA TYR A 79 0.89 -2.27 -12.12
C TYR A 79 0.64 -2.59 -13.58
N ALA A 80 0.99 -3.80 -14.02
CA ALA A 80 0.75 -4.27 -15.38
C ALA A 80 -0.72 -4.55 -15.65
N THR A 81 -1.45 -4.95 -14.61
CA THR A 81 -2.88 -5.24 -14.67
C THR A 81 -3.72 -4.05 -14.22
N ALA A 82 -4.91 -3.92 -14.78
CA ALA A 82 -5.89 -2.95 -14.31
C ALA A 82 -6.31 -3.25 -12.86
N PHE A 83 -6.67 -2.20 -12.12
CA PHE A 83 -7.18 -2.34 -10.76
C PHE A 83 -8.49 -3.15 -10.77
N ASP A 84 -8.51 -4.23 -10.00
CA ASP A 84 -9.70 -5.03 -9.73
C ASP A 84 -10.02 -4.90 -8.21
N PRO A 85 -11.16 -4.30 -7.86
CA PRO A 85 -11.55 -4.11 -6.46
C PRO A 85 -11.88 -5.44 -5.74
N ASP A 86 -12.13 -6.51 -6.49
CA ASP A 86 -12.49 -7.83 -5.95
C ASP A 86 -11.28 -8.75 -5.81
N ALA A 87 -10.16 -8.42 -6.45
CA ALA A 87 -8.91 -9.18 -6.34
C ALA A 87 -8.23 -8.97 -4.98
N ALA A 88 -7.46 -9.96 -4.55
CA ALA A 88 -6.58 -9.82 -3.39
C ALA A 88 -5.54 -8.71 -3.63
N PRO A 89 -5.16 -7.94 -2.59
CA PRO A 89 -4.16 -6.89 -2.74
C PRO A 89 -2.80 -7.51 -3.12
N THR A 90 -2.19 -6.94 -4.15
CA THR A 90 -0.87 -7.36 -4.64
C THR A 90 0.11 -6.20 -4.54
N LEU A 91 1.41 -6.54 -4.43
CA LEU A 91 2.45 -5.54 -4.62
C LEU A 91 2.45 -5.06 -6.07
N PRO A 92 2.90 -3.83 -6.33
CA PRO A 92 3.17 -3.38 -7.70
C PRO A 92 4.16 -4.32 -8.41
N ASP A 93 4.03 -4.50 -9.71
CA ASP A 93 4.99 -5.24 -10.51
C ASP A 93 6.38 -4.58 -10.47
N CYS A 94 6.40 -3.25 -10.50
CA CYS A 94 7.61 -2.45 -10.36
C CYS A 94 7.32 -1.26 -9.44
N TRP A 95 8.24 -0.98 -8.52
CA TRP A 95 8.17 0.22 -7.68
C TRP A 95 9.56 0.77 -7.38
N SER A 96 9.58 2.01 -6.95
CA SER A 96 10.77 2.70 -6.45
C SER A 96 10.38 3.59 -5.27
N ASN A 97 10.98 3.39 -4.13
CA ASN A 97 10.73 4.23 -2.96
C ASN A 97 11.25 5.67 -3.14
N LEU A 98 12.38 5.83 -3.84
CA LEU A 98 13.00 7.14 -4.10
C LEU A 98 12.74 7.67 -5.52
N GLY A 99 12.09 6.91 -6.38
CA GLY A 99 11.76 7.32 -7.75
C GLY A 99 12.92 7.33 -8.74
N ASP A 100 14.10 6.86 -8.36
CA ASP A 100 15.33 6.87 -9.17
C ASP A 100 15.60 5.54 -9.87
N VAL A 101 15.60 4.45 -9.11
CA VAL A 101 15.82 3.08 -9.60
C VAL A 101 14.74 2.16 -9.02
N PRO A 102 14.38 1.08 -9.71
CA PRO A 102 13.48 0.07 -9.15
C PRO A 102 14.02 -0.51 -7.83
N ASP A 103 13.11 -0.81 -6.91
CA ASP A 103 13.46 -1.54 -5.70
C ASP A 103 13.95 -2.95 -6.06
N PRO A 104 15.03 -3.46 -5.43
CA PRO A 104 15.54 -4.81 -5.70
C PRO A 104 14.51 -5.94 -5.50
N LYS A 105 13.47 -5.67 -4.70
CA LYS A 105 12.37 -6.61 -4.45
C LYS A 105 11.24 -6.53 -5.49
N ALA A 106 11.32 -5.60 -6.46
CA ALA A 106 10.34 -5.52 -7.53
C ALA A 106 10.36 -6.79 -8.38
N THR A 107 9.22 -7.43 -8.53
CA THR A 107 9.11 -8.73 -9.24
C THR A 107 9.34 -8.61 -10.74
N ASN A 108 9.03 -7.44 -11.31
CA ASN A 108 9.13 -7.18 -12.74
C ASN A 108 9.60 -5.74 -12.98
N ALA A 109 10.89 -5.47 -12.76
CA ALA A 109 11.50 -4.18 -13.00
C ALA A 109 11.40 -3.80 -14.49
N GLN A 110 10.77 -2.66 -14.79
CA GLN A 110 10.48 -2.22 -16.16
C GLN A 110 11.68 -1.56 -16.86
N SER A 111 12.67 -1.13 -16.09
CA SER A 111 13.90 -0.47 -16.59
C SER A 111 14.94 -0.44 -15.49
N ALA A 112 16.20 -0.26 -15.83
CA ALA A 112 17.28 -0.03 -14.86
C ALA A 112 17.19 1.35 -14.18
N SER A 113 16.52 2.33 -14.82
CA SER A 113 16.35 3.69 -14.29
C SER A 113 14.90 4.16 -14.48
N CYS A 114 14.34 4.75 -13.45
CA CYS A 114 12.99 5.33 -13.52
C CYS A 114 12.91 6.55 -14.45
N ALA A 115 14.02 7.27 -14.65
CA ALA A 115 14.04 8.45 -15.51
C ALA A 115 13.84 8.10 -16.98
N THR A 116 14.41 6.98 -17.45
CA THR A 116 14.35 6.52 -18.84
C THR A 116 13.34 5.40 -19.06
N CYS A 117 12.55 5.07 -18.03
CA CYS A 117 11.59 3.96 -18.09
C CYS A 117 10.44 4.25 -19.07
N PRO A 118 10.08 3.32 -19.98
CA PRO A 118 8.96 3.49 -20.90
C PRO A 118 7.62 3.75 -20.19
N GLN A 119 7.43 3.15 -19.02
CA GLN A 119 6.21 3.34 -18.23
C GLN A 119 6.12 4.72 -17.55
N ASN A 120 7.21 5.51 -17.58
CA ASN A 120 7.28 6.86 -17.03
C ASN A 120 7.09 7.96 -18.11
N ILE A 121 6.83 7.60 -19.33
CA ILE A 121 6.58 8.55 -20.43
C ILE A 121 5.11 8.96 -20.40
N ASP A 122 4.83 10.25 -20.63
CA ASP A 122 3.44 10.70 -20.78
C ASP A 122 2.82 10.04 -22.01
N GLY A 123 1.56 9.60 -21.86
CA GLY A 123 0.90 8.77 -22.87
C GLY A 123 1.07 7.26 -22.67
N SER A 124 1.96 6.80 -21.78
CA SER A 124 2.12 5.35 -21.48
C SER A 124 0.98 4.77 -20.64
N GLY A 125 0.14 5.61 -20.06
CA GLY A 125 -0.98 5.17 -19.22
C GLY A 125 -2.14 4.59 -20.03
N THR A 126 -3.14 4.09 -19.32
CA THR A 126 -4.34 3.50 -19.91
C THR A 126 -5.02 4.48 -20.88
N ASN A 127 -5.35 4.02 -22.06
CA ASN A 127 -5.94 4.83 -23.15
C ASN A 127 -5.04 5.98 -23.63
N GLY A 128 -3.73 5.85 -23.53
CA GLY A 128 -2.79 6.86 -23.99
C GLY A 128 -2.79 8.16 -23.16
N LYS A 129 -3.30 8.13 -21.93
CA LYS A 129 -3.36 9.30 -21.06
C LYS A 129 -2.46 9.13 -19.83
N GLY A 130 -1.66 10.16 -19.58
CA GLY A 130 -0.76 10.19 -18.43
C GLY A 130 0.30 9.09 -18.45
N ARG A 131 0.82 8.73 -17.31
CA ARG A 131 1.90 7.75 -17.14
C ARG A 131 1.39 6.48 -16.52
N ALA A 132 1.80 5.32 -17.05
CA ALA A 132 1.48 4.03 -16.47
C ALA A 132 2.16 3.85 -15.09
N CYS A 133 3.41 4.31 -14.96
CA CYS A 133 4.11 4.38 -13.69
C CYS A 133 3.69 5.63 -12.92
N ARG A 134 2.91 5.44 -11.85
CA ARG A 134 2.28 6.53 -11.09
C ARG A 134 3.19 7.02 -9.98
N PHE A 135 3.16 8.32 -9.76
CA PHE A 135 3.76 8.95 -8.59
C PHE A 135 2.88 8.73 -7.35
N ASN A 136 3.51 8.56 -6.21
CA ASN A 136 2.88 8.64 -4.91
C ASN A 136 3.88 9.12 -3.85
N ARG A 137 3.36 9.48 -2.68
CA ARG A 137 4.20 9.78 -1.54
C ARG A 137 3.62 9.19 -0.28
N ARG A 138 4.38 8.34 0.38
CA ARG A 138 4.00 7.81 1.68
C ARG A 138 4.56 8.69 2.77
N ILE A 139 3.69 9.09 3.69
CA ILE A 139 4.04 9.86 4.87
C ILE A 139 3.63 9.10 6.12
N ALA A 140 4.37 9.33 7.20
CA ALA A 140 3.99 8.92 8.54
C ALA A 140 3.32 10.10 9.23
N VAL A 141 2.16 9.86 9.82
CA VAL A 141 1.40 10.89 10.51
C VAL A 141 0.93 10.43 11.88
N VAL A 142 0.80 11.37 12.81
CA VAL A 142 0.07 11.24 14.07
C VAL A 142 -1.20 12.07 13.96
N LEU A 143 -2.30 11.59 14.53
CA LEU A 143 -3.57 12.31 14.50
C LEU A 143 -3.60 13.38 15.60
N GLU A 144 -4.05 14.60 15.27
CA GLU A 144 -4.17 15.69 16.24
C GLU A 144 -5.05 15.32 17.44
N ASN A 145 -6.12 14.58 17.20
CA ASN A 145 -7.08 14.19 18.24
C ASN A 145 -6.72 12.87 18.95
N ASP A 146 -5.55 12.29 18.67
CA ASP A 146 -5.09 11.03 19.24
C ASP A 146 -3.56 11.08 19.43
N MET A 147 -3.14 11.83 20.46
CA MET A 147 -1.73 12.01 20.80
C MET A 147 -1.17 10.84 21.63
N SER A 148 -1.67 9.62 21.42
CA SER A 148 -1.14 8.39 22.01
C SER A 148 0.22 7.97 21.46
N GLY A 149 0.70 8.63 20.41
CA GLY A 149 1.91 8.28 19.68
C GLY A 149 1.68 7.22 18.58
N ASP A 150 0.44 6.86 18.32
CA ASP A 150 0.08 5.93 17.24
C ASP A 150 0.43 6.51 15.87
N ILE A 151 1.25 5.78 15.11
CA ILE A 151 1.74 6.22 13.80
C ILE A 151 0.90 5.59 12.69
N TYR A 152 0.38 6.42 11.82
CA TYR A 152 -0.40 5.99 10.66
C TYR A 152 0.38 6.24 9.36
N GLN A 153 0.35 5.27 8.46
CA GLN A 153 0.77 5.48 7.08
C GLN A 153 -0.34 6.21 6.34
N PHE A 154 0.03 7.24 5.58
CA PHE A 154 -0.87 7.88 4.64
C PHE A 154 -0.22 7.97 3.27
N ASN A 155 -0.94 7.55 2.23
CA ASN A 155 -0.44 7.54 0.85
C ASN A 155 -1.10 8.67 0.06
N ILE A 156 -0.28 9.64 -0.36
CA ILE A 156 -0.72 10.81 -1.13
C ILE A 156 -0.65 10.46 -2.62
N PRO A 157 -1.78 10.51 -3.36
CA PRO A 157 -1.81 10.19 -4.78
C PRO A 157 -1.20 11.29 -5.64
N ALA A 158 -0.80 10.93 -6.86
CA ALA A 158 -0.12 11.82 -7.81
C ALA A 158 -0.81 13.17 -8.03
N LYS A 159 -2.15 13.18 -8.10
CA LYS A 159 -2.93 14.40 -8.33
C LYS A 159 -2.84 15.42 -7.17
N SER A 160 -2.54 14.94 -5.97
CA SER A 160 -2.40 15.76 -4.76
C SER A 160 -0.97 16.21 -4.49
N LEU A 161 0.00 15.73 -5.30
CA LEU A 161 1.42 16.04 -5.08
C LEU A 161 1.81 17.38 -5.71
N PHE A 162 1.45 17.58 -6.97
CA PHE A 162 1.99 18.67 -7.79
C PHE A 162 0.93 19.74 -8.06
N GLY A 163 1.39 20.96 -8.26
CA GLY A 163 0.56 22.11 -8.60
C GLY A 163 0.96 23.36 -7.83
N LYS A 164 0.20 24.43 -8.04
CA LYS A 164 0.39 25.72 -7.36
C LYS A 164 -0.54 25.79 -6.14
N GLY A 165 -0.03 26.37 -5.06
CA GLY A 165 -0.84 26.71 -3.90
C GLY A 165 -1.56 28.05 -4.08
N VAL A 166 -2.57 28.27 -3.25
CA VAL A 166 -3.31 29.53 -3.15
C VAL A 166 -3.40 29.91 -1.67
N GLY A 167 -2.85 31.07 -1.32
CA GLY A 167 -2.74 31.47 0.08
C GLY A 167 -1.93 30.45 0.89
N ASN A 168 -2.52 29.92 1.95
CA ASN A 168 -1.90 28.91 2.82
C ASN A 168 -2.24 27.47 2.40
N THR A 169 -3.03 27.28 1.34
CA THR A 169 -3.51 25.96 0.89
C THR A 169 -2.73 25.48 -0.33
N HIS A 170 -2.08 24.34 -0.24
CA HIS A 170 -1.13 23.85 -1.22
C HIS A 170 -1.31 22.37 -1.54
N PRO A 171 -0.95 21.90 -2.76
CA PRO A 171 -0.59 20.50 -3.01
C PRO A 171 0.67 20.15 -2.20
N PHE A 172 0.89 18.86 -1.94
CA PHE A 172 1.92 18.42 -1.00
C PHE A 172 3.34 18.93 -1.29
N GLU A 173 3.83 18.81 -2.54
CA GLU A 173 5.19 19.25 -2.90
C GLU A 173 5.37 20.77 -2.84
N SER A 174 4.29 21.53 -3.03
CA SER A 174 4.28 22.97 -2.81
C SER A 174 4.24 23.31 -1.32
N TYR A 175 3.47 22.55 -0.53
CA TYR A 175 3.35 22.69 0.92
C TYR A 175 4.69 22.50 1.63
N THR A 176 5.45 21.45 1.25
CA THR A 176 6.78 21.17 1.83
C THR A 176 7.82 22.27 1.54
N LYS A 177 7.59 23.12 0.55
CA LYS A 177 8.42 24.28 0.23
C LYS A 177 7.89 25.55 0.88
N PHE A 178 6.57 25.66 0.99
CA PHE A 178 5.90 26.82 1.59
C PHE A 178 6.25 26.97 3.07
N LEU A 179 6.23 25.90 3.86
CA LEU A 179 6.51 25.95 5.29
C LEU A 179 7.92 26.49 5.59
N PRO A 180 9.03 25.91 5.08
CA PRO A 180 10.37 26.44 5.34
C PRO A 180 10.58 27.86 4.81
N ALA A 181 9.92 28.24 3.72
CA ALA A 181 9.99 29.61 3.19
C ALA A 181 9.35 30.64 4.14
N ASN A 182 8.47 30.19 5.06
CA ASN A 182 7.89 30.99 6.12
C ASN A 182 8.53 30.75 7.50
N GLY A 183 9.66 30.03 7.56
CA GLY A 183 10.38 29.74 8.80
C GLY A 183 9.79 28.60 9.62
N GLU A 184 8.89 27.80 9.04
CA GLU A 184 8.14 26.77 9.73
C GLU A 184 8.65 25.35 9.42
N SER A 185 8.52 24.45 10.39
CA SER A 185 8.86 23.02 10.24
C SER A 185 7.59 22.18 10.18
N ILE A 186 7.55 21.25 9.21
CA ILE A 186 6.37 20.43 8.93
C ILE A 186 5.97 19.52 10.10
N ASP A 187 6.93 19.10 10.90
CA ASP A 187 6.78 18.27 12.10
C ASP A 187 6.48 19.05 13.39
N ARG A 188 6.35 20.40 13.28
CA ARG A 188 6.02 21.30 14.40
C ARG A 188 4.67 21.98 14.21
N ILE A 189 3.95 21.61 13.18
CA ILE A 189 2.66 22.20 12.81
C ILE A 189 1.61 21.12 12.63
N VAL A 190 0.41 21.38 13.15
CA VAL A 190 -0.79 20.65 12.78
C VAL A 190 -1.16 21.04 11.36
N THR A 191 -1.21 20.04 10.49
CA THR A 191 -1.58 20.18 9.08
C THR A 191 -3.00 19.65 8.87
N GLN A 192 -3.87 20.46 8.32
CA GLN A 192 -5.16 20.00 7.80
C GLN A 192 -4.97 19.44 6.41
N ILE A 193 -5.40 18.21 6.21
CA ILE A 193 -5.52 17.54 4.91
C ILE A 193 -7.00 17.57 4.55
N ALA A 194 -7.37 18.26 3.48
CA ALA A 194 -8.76 18.38 3.03
C ALA A 194 -8.90 17.93 1.58
N PHE A 195 -10.09 17.45 1.21
CA PHE A 195 -10.42 17.23 -0.19
C PHE A 195 -10.63 18.56 -0.91
N ASP A 196 -10.16 18.65 -2.15
CA ASP A 196 -10.41 19.81 -3.01
C ASP A 196 -11.83 19.71 -3.57
N GLU A 197 -12.71 20.59 -3.11
CA GLU A 197 -14.13 20.61 -3.50
C GLU A 197 -14.34 20.97 -4.99
N ASN A 198 -13.32 21.54 -5.65
CA ASN A 198 -13.40 21.88 -7.07
C ASN A 198 -13.03 20.72 -8.00
N GLU A 199 -12.57 19.59 -7.44
CA GLU A 199 -12.14 18.42 -8.20
C GLU A 199 -13.15 17.27 -8.07
N THR A 200 -13.40 16.57 -9.17
CA THR A 200 -14.29 15.40 -9.18
C THR A 200 -13.65 14.13 -8.63
N ALA A 201 -12.31 14.11 -8.52
CA ALA A 201 -11.53 13.02 -7.95
C ALA A 201 -11.10 13.39 -6.52
N ASP A 202 -10.72 12.38 -5.72
CA ASP A 202 -10.14 12.58 -4.40
C ASP A 202 -8.75 13.25 -4.52
N VAL A 203 -8.73 14.58 -4.68
CA VAL A 203 -7.54 15.42 -4.68
C VAL A 203 -7.43 16.10 -3.32
N LEU A 204 -6.22 16.08 -2.76
CA LEU A 204 -5.95 16.62 -1.42
C LEU A 204 -5.22 17.96 -1.48
N LYS A 205 -5.54 18.81 -0.52
CA LYS A 205 -4.86 20.07 -0.21
C LYS A 205 -4.39 20.06 1.24
N PHE A 206 -3.30 20.74 1.49
CA PHE A 206 -2.61 20.82 2.77
C PHE A 206 -2.55 22.27 3.23
N THR A 207 -2.99 22.52 4.46
CA THR A 207 -3.08 23.84 5.06
C THR A 207 -2.52 23.80 6.48
N PRO A 208 -1.60 24.70 6.90
CA PRO A 208 -1.17 24.80 8.28
C PRO A 208 -2.30 25.34 9.16
N VAL A 209 -2.51 24.75 10.32
CA VAL A 209 -3.60 25.11 11.25
C VAL A 209 -3.05 25.86 12.46
N ARG A 210 -2.11 25.26 13.19
CA ARG A 210 -1.50 25.81 14.41
C ARG A 210 -0.15 25.15 14.69
N HIS A 211 0.63 25.76 15.53
CA HIS A 211 1.82 25.15 16.10
C HIS A 211 1.46 24.06 17.12
N LEU A 212 2.38 23.14 17.34
CA LEU A 212 2.29 22.16 18.42
C LEU A 212 2.59 22.82 19.77
N THR A 213 2.02 22.26 20.83
CA THR A 213 2.45 22.56 22.21
C THR A 213 3.73 21.80 22.54
N ASP A 214 4.39 22.14 23.66
CA ASP A 214 5.62 21.46 24.09
C ASP A 214 5.36 19.97 24.36
N GLU A 215 4.21 19.63 24.97
CA GLU A 215 3.82 18.24 25.25
C GLU A 215 3.55 17.45 23.93
N GLU A 216 2.96 18.09 22.93
CA GLU A 216 2.76 17.47 21.62
C GLU A 216 4.08 17.26 20.89
N ILE A 217 5.04 18.17 21.05
CA ILE A 217 6.39 18.04 20.49
C ILE A 217 7.09 16.81 21.06
N ASP A 218 7.03 16.59 22.37
CA ASP A 218 7.64 15.43 23.02
C ASP A 218 7.07 14.11 22.47
N VAL A 219 5.76 14.04 22.27
CA VAL A 219 5.09 12.86 21.64
C VAL A 219 5.57 12.65 20.22
N VAL A 220 5.67 13.71 19.43
CA VAL A 220 6.13 13.66 18.03
C VAL A 220 7.58 13.20 17.96
N GLU A 221 8.49 13.73 18.78
CA GLU A 221 9.89 13.32 18.80
C GLU A 221 10.06 11.87 19.23
N ALA A 222 9.31 11.43 20.23
CA ALA A 222 9.28 10.02 20.62
C ALA A 222 8.82 9.13 19.48
N ALA A 223 7.74 9.50 18.78
CA ALA A 223 7.23 8.76 17.63
C ALA A 223 8.22 8.72 16.45
N GLN A 224 8.89 9.84 16.14
CA GLN A 224 9.89 9.93 15.08
C GLN A 224 11.10 9.01 15.31
N SER A 225 11.49 8.80 16.58
CA SER A 225 12.62 7.95 16.96
C SER A 225 12.37 6.46 16.69
N THR A 226 11.12 6.03 16.52
CA THR A 226 10.72 4.62 16.41
C THR A 226 11.10 3.99 15.07
N GLN A 227 11.29 2.66 15.05
CA GLN A 227 11.47 1.90 13.83
C GLN A 227 10.16 1.85 12.99
N GLU A 228 9.01 1.92 13.65
CA GLU A 228 7.71 1.99 12.99
C GLU A 228 7.62 3.23 12.09
N CYS A 229 8.04 4.39 12.57
CA CYS A 229 8.07 5.64 11.80
C CYS A 229 8.91 5.53 10.51
N LYS A 230 10.03 4.79 10.56
CA LYS A 230 10.88 4.55 9.38
C LYS A 230 10.28 3.52 8.43
N ARG A 231 9.58 2.53 8.95
CA ARG A 231 8.99 1.43 8.17
C ARG A 231 7.74 1.86 7.40
N VAL A 232 6.86 2.63 8.01
CA VAL A 232 5.56 2.98 7.42
C VAL A 232 5.66 3.83 6.15
N ILE A 233 6.76 4.54 5.94
CA ILE A 233 6.97 5.35 4.73
C ILE A 233 7.46 4.52 3.53
N GLN A 234 7.84 3.25 3.73
CA GLN A 234 8.33 2.36 2.68
C GLN A 234 7.22 1.42 2.19
N LEU A 235 7.35 0.96 0.94
CA LEU A 235 6.49 -0.11 0.42
C LEU A 235 7.09 -1.45 0.81
N THR A 236 6.48 -2.13 1.78
CA THR A 236 6.99 -3.41 2.30
C THR A 236 6.01 -4.57 2.13
N VAL A 237 4.71 -4.28 2.07
CA VAL A 237 3.64 -5.28 1.97
C VAL A 237 2.55 -4.81 1.01
N ALA A 238 1.83 -5.74 0.41
CA ALA A 238 0.66 -5.44 -0.39
C ALA A 238 -0.43 -4.80 0.49
N GLN A 239 -1.01 -3.70 0.02
CA GLN A 239 -2.03 -2.95 0.74
C GLN A 239 -3.22 -2.70 -0.17
N GLN A 240 -4.41 -2.93 0.36
CA GLN A 240 -5.67 -2.60 -0.30
C GLN A 240 -6.24 -1.34 0.34
N ASP A 241 -6.58 -0.36 -0.48
CA ASP A 241 -7.31 0.83 -0.04
C ASP A 241 -8.79 0.48 0.04
N GLY A 242 -9.27 0.22 1.26
CA GLY A 242 -10.65 -0.17 1.53
C GLY A 242 -10.77 -1.24 2.63
N VAL A 243 -11.99 -1.57 2.97
CA VAL A 243 -12.27 -2.70 3.88
C VAL A 243 -11.90 -3.99 3.16
N ALA A 244 -11.00 -4.78 3.77
CA ALA A 244 -10.69 -6.10 3.23
C ALA A 244 -12.00 -6.92 3.12
N LYS A 245 -12.40 -7.27 1.92
CA LYS A 245 -13.43 -8.31 1.74
C LYS A 245 -12.84 -9.60 2.32
N LEU A 246 -13.59 -10.26 3.20
CA LEU A 246 -13.23 -11.60 3.65
C LEU A 246 -13.00 -12.47 2.41
N PRO A 247 -11.91 -13.26 2.37
CA PRO A 247 -11.73 -14.20 1.28
C PRO A 247 -13.00 -15.05 1.18
N PRO A 248 -13.49 -15.36 -0.03
CA PRO A 248 -14.62 -16.24 -0.19
C PRO A 248 -14.32 -17.51 0.59
N ALA A 249 -15.25 -17.91 1.46
CA ALA A 249 -15.10 -19.13 2.25
C ALA A 249 -14.69 -20.23 1.30
N ALA A 250 -13.53 -20.85 1.56
CA ALA A 250 -13.02 -21.94 0.75
C ALA A 250 -14.17 -22.92 0.52
N ALA A 251 -14.56 -23.09 -0.74
CA ALA A 251 -15.56 -24.06 -1.11
C ALA A 251 -15.12 -25.39 -0.50
N LYS A 252 -15.92 -25.92 0.41
CA LYS A 252 -15.69 -27.25 0.99
C LYS A 252 -15.59 -28.19 -0.20
N GLN A 253 -14.41 -28.73 -0.43
CA GLN A 253 -14.24 -29.82 -1.37
C GLN A 253 -15.20 -30.92 -0.91
N PRO A 254 -15.96 -31.56 -1.80
CA PRO A 254 -16.73 -32.70 -1.45
C PRO A 254 -15.78 -33.76 -0.90
N VAL A 255 -16.04 -34.21 0.30
CA VAL A 255 -15.37 -35.39 0.86
C VAL A 255 -15.80 -36.54 -0.03
N GLU A 256 -14.91 -37.05 -0.87
CA GLU A 256 -15.08 -38.35 -1.52
C GLU A 256 -15.12 -39.40 -0.40
N VAL A 257 -16.29 -39.95 -0.21
CA VAL A 257 -16.49 -41.15 0.59
C VAL A 257 -15.93 -42.29 -0.25
N GLU A 258 -14.78 -42.83 0.15
CA GLU A 258 -14.29 -44.09 -0.38
C GLU A 258 -15.30 -45.20 0.02
N GLU A 259 -16.14 -45.59 -0.93
CA GLU A 259 -16.83 -46.88 -0.85
C GLU A 259 -15.84 -48.00 -1.22
N GLU A 260 -15.45 -48.79 -0.22
CA GLU A 260 -14.86 -50.12 -0.42
C GLU A 260 -15.83 -50.97 -1.25
N VAL A 261 -15.45 -51.29 -2.47
CA VAL A 261 -16.11 -52.35 -3.23
C VAL A 261 -15.08 -53.36 -3.70
N ASP A 262 -15.26 -54.54 -3.12
CA ASP A 262 -14.75 -55.87 -3.36
C ASP A 262 -14.47 -56.18 -4.84
N GLU A 263 -13.31 -56.78 -5.12
CA GLU A 263 -12.98 -57.36 -6.44
C GLU A 263 -13.80 -58.62 -6.73
N PRO A 264 -14.08 -58.87 -8.04
CA PRO A 264 -13.43 -60.02 -8.65
C PRO A 264 -13.09 -59.96 -10.15
N VAL A 265 -11.84 -60.38 -10.44
CA VAL A 265 -11.41 -61.30 -11.53
C VAL A 265 -11.82 -61.03 -13.00
N VAL A 266 -10.79 -60.60 -13.75
CA VAL A 266 -10.35 -60.99 -15.11
C VAL A 266 -11.37 -61.46 -16.17
N LYS A 267 -11.36 -60.78 -17.34
CA LYS A 267 -11.23 -61.42 -18.68
C LYS A 267 -10.70 -60.45 -19.75
N ARG A 268 -9.65 -60.93 -20.41
CA ARG A 268 -9.02 -60.39 -21.63
C ARG A 268 -9.98 -60.45 -22.83
N ALA A 269 -10.03 -59.38 -23.66
CA ALA A 269 -10.16 -59.55 -25.13
C ALA A 269 -9.92 -58.21 -25.89
N LYS A 270 -8.92 -58.26 -26.78
CA LYS A 270 -8.81 -57.81 -28.18
C LYS A 270 -8.82 -56.30 -28.54
N LYS A 271 -7.67 -55.93 -28.92
CA LYS A 271 -7.15 -55.03 -29.98
C LYS A 271 -8.18 -54.72 -31.09
N ALA A 272 -8.39 -53.43 -31.35
CA ALA A 272 -8.87 -52.90 -32.63
C ALA A 272 -8.23 -51.55 -32.94
N GLU A 273 -7.85 -51.44 -34.16
CA GLU A 273 -7.07 -50.52 -34.97
C GLU A 273 -7.38 -49.05 -34.89
N VAL A 274 -6.30 -48.26 -35.15
CA VAL A 274 -6.26 -46.84 -35.38
C VAL A 274 -6.60 -46.55 -36.83
N PRO A 275 -7.44 -45.58 -37.20
CA PRO A 275 -7.46 -44.98 -38.54
C PRO A 275 -6.60 -43.72 -38.64
N ALA A 276 -5.98 -43.62 -39.79
CA ALA A 276 -4.94 -42.69 -40.21
C ALA A 276 -5.35 -41.22 -40.27
N ALA A 277 -4.31 -40.34 -40.17
CA ALA A 277 -4.33 -38.92 -40.29
C ALA A 277 -4.71 -38.43 -41.69
N ALA A 278 -5.48 -37.34 -41.77
CA ALA A 278 -5.71 -36.55 -42.99
C ALA A 278 -4.61 -35.48 -43.19
N PRO A 279 -4.32 -35.11 -44.45
CA PRO A 279 -3.11 -34.38 -44.80
C PRO A 279 -3.18 -32.86 -44.56
N LYS A 280 -2.03 -32.29 -44.15
CA LYS A 280 -1.81 -30.86 -43.97
C LYS A 280 -1.79 -30.13 -45.31
N ALA A 281 -2.62 -29.11 -45.46
CA ALA A 281 -2.60 -28.18 -46.57
C ALA A 281 -1.30 -27.36 -46.59
N LYS A 282 -0.69 -27.16 -47.75
CA LYS A 282 0.56 -26.44 -47.93
C LYS A 282 0.33 -24.92 -47.91
N LEU A 283 1.21 -24.22 -47.27
CA LEU A 283 1.20 -22.76 -47.07
C LEU A 283 1.15 -21.92 -48.34
N ALA A 284 1.32 -22.53 -49.50
CA ALA A 284 1.30 -21.85 -50.82
C ALA A 284 -0.12 -21.49 -51.32
N ASP A 285 -1.14 -22.17 -50.80
CA ASP A 285 -2.52 -21.97 -51.30
C ASP A 285 -3.29 -20.86 -50.57
N VAL A 286 -2.69 -20.28 -49.53
CA VAL A 286 -3.32 -19.19 -48.74
C VAL A 286 -2.92 -17.80 -49.25
N VAL A 287 -1.84 -17.70 -50.03
CA VAL A 287 -1.29 -16.39 -50.47
C VAL A 287 -1.94 -15.91 -51.81
N SER A 288 -2.55 -16.80 -52.57
CA SER A 288 -3.18 -16.42 -53.86
C SER A 288 -4.58 -15.80 -53.72
N ALA A 289 -5.19 -15.85 -52.55
CA ALA A 289 -6.53 -15.30 -52.32
C ALA A 289 -6.56 -13.80 -51.96
N TRP A 290 -5.40 -13.10 -51.92
CA TRP A 290 -5.30 -11.70 -51.49
C TRP A 290 -4.84 -10.73 -52.58
N SER A 291 -4.85 -11.17 -53.85
CA SER A 291 -4.38 -10.35 -55.00
C SER A 291 -5.48 -9.82 -55.93
N ASP A 292 -6.73 -10.02 -55.61
CA ASP A 292 -7.84 -9.44 -56.38
C ASP A 292 -8.90 -8.84 -55.45
N ASN A 293 -8.66 -7.55 -55.07
CA ASN A 293 -9.64 -6.48 -54.89
C ASN A 293 -8.95 -5.16 -54.63
#